data_f7c8e43b74767cecb75a8e427692f330
#
_entry.id   f7c8e43b74767cecb75a8e427692f330
#
_cell.length_a   1.000
_cell.length_b   1.000
_cell.length_c   1.000
_cell.angle_alpha   90.00
_cell.angle_beta   90.00
_cell.angle_gamma   90.00
#
_symmetry.space_group_name_H-M   'P 1'
#
loop_
_entity.id
_entity.type
_entity.pdbx_description
1 polymer ?
#
loop_
_entity_poly.entity_id
_entity_poly.type
_entity_poly.pdbx_seq_one_letter_code
_entity_poly.pdbx_strand_id
1 'polypeptide(L)'
;MSINILKYESDVWRTADLLIGAGIKQSDFPKYMMPYFALLMVESRLIREANRLEEEIGKDNMDDFVEMFQLEGLGYNDYLIRQGKTLKDICKNDKSFDIDFDAYLKSFDPETKYLLGVDKGTEEEKFLDISGISGQLKKKRILFETVKAWSEIDLTPFNNSEITTLEEHIKRKWADISAETAGEQYTPDDIISLISELIASKIEDNGKFLTIYDPTCGGGNLLFGVEDKIKEKFKRPTKTFGEDWSDSLYALAKIESRFRPDSEIKYGNTLTNISFIEKRFDVIVANPPYGVDWKGYAKDIQNDTTERFVALPSISDGQFLFTQHILYQLANDGLAVVVHNGSTLFSGDAGSGESTIRKHFFDNDWVEAIIQMPTDEFFNTGIYTYLWVFNKNKPADRKDKVILINASELYEPLKKSKGKKRKQMNPDNRAEIVKAFTEFQDNAFCKVFDKWHFYYNRQSIMLTNVDVNGKFLEMPMKENRAGEKLEEKSIKLDPVKIIVTDDSGTTTIDNFEITDFDKTKYSSLEARFNEEIKPNIAALNYKEQQLKVVTKKATYWYDEDKETIIEEAGGRQTELGCGKIVIKAAYKKATKTKGACIAITVELTKDLQKDYE
;
A
#
# COMPACT_ATOMS: atom_id res chain seq x y z
N MET A 1 -16.08 -18.22 31.12
CA MET A 1 -16.07 -16.83 30.59
C MET A 1 -14.81 -16.70 29.77
N SER A 2 -14.89 -16.47 28.47
CA SER A 2 -13.69 -16.20 27.68
C SER A 2 -13.03 -14.91 28.20
N ILE A 3 -11.77 -15.01 28.57
CA ILE A 3 -11.00 -13.87 29.02
C ILE A 3 -10.77 -13.00 27.78
N ASN A 4 -11.21 -11.74 27.80
CA ASN A 4 -11.01 -10.83 26.67
C ASN A 4 -9.59 -10.25 26.73
N ILE A 5 -8.77 -10.51 25.71
CA ILE A 5 -7.39 -10.02 25.62
C ILE A 5 -7.29 -8.48 25.67
N LEU A 6 -8.32 -7.76 25.24
CA LEU A 6 -8.37 -6.30 25.28
C LEU A 6 -8.34 -5.72 26.71
N LYS A 7 -8.46 -6.56 27.74
CA LYS A 7 -8.22 -6.13 29.13
C LYS A 7 -6.80 -5.57 29.30
N TYR A 8 -5.84 -6.08 28.52
CA TYR A 8 -4.45 -5.63 28.57
C TYR A 8 -4.15 -4.37 27.76
N GLU A 9 -5.14 -3.84 27.03
CA GLU A 9 -4.93 -2.58 26.27
C GLU A 9 -4.44 -1.44 27.19
N SER A 10 -5.01 -1.31 28.40
CA SER A 10 -4.59 -0.30 29.38
C SER A 10 -3.18 -0.55 29.93
N ASP A 11 -2.78 -1.81 30.12
CA ASP A 11 -1.47 -2.17 30.62
C ASP A 11 -0.37 -1.88 29.58
N VAL A 12 -0.63 -2.20 28.31
CA VAL A 12 0.23 -1.82 27.20
C VAL A 12 0.41 -0.30 27.12
N TRP A 13 -0.68 0.49 27.32
CA TRP A 13 -0.60 1.94 27.29
C TRP A 13 0.17 2.53 28.47
N ARG A 14 0.15 1.89 29.61
CA ARG A 14 1.00 2.29 30.76
C ARG A 14 2.48 2.21 30.40
N THR A 15 2.90 1.26 29.55
CA THR A 15 4.27 1.20 29.05
C THR A 15 4.59 2.40 28.14
N ALA A 16 3.64 2.83 27.31
CA ALA A 16 3.78 4.03 26.48
C ALA A 16 3.91 5.31 27.32
N ASP A 17 3.19 5.43 28.43
CA ASP A 17 3.30 6.57 29.33
C ASP A 17 4.71 6.69 29.95
N LEU A 18 5.36 5.56 30.24
CA LEU A 18 6.77 5.55 30.69
C LEU A 18 7.70 6.10 29.60
N LEU A 19 7.47 5.76 28.34
CA LEU A 19 8.24 6.28 27.20
C LEU A 19 8.06 7.78 27.03
N ILE A 20 6.84 8.31 27.17
CA ILE A 20 6.53 9.74 27.15
C ILE A 20 7.30 10.46 28.27
N GLY A 21 7.21 9.94 29.51
CA GLY A 21 7.92 10.48 30.67
C GLY A 21 9.44 10.54 30.48
N ALA A 22 10.00 9.64 29.67
CA ALA A 22 11.41 9.61 29.33
C ALA A 22 11.80 10.46 28.09
N GLY A 23 10.84 11.21 27.54
CA GLY A 23 11.06 12.09 26.39
C GLY A 23 11.25 11.36 25.06
N ILE A 24 10.70 10.14 24.92
CA ILE A 24 10.67 9.41 23.66
C ILE A 24 9.48 9.91 22.85
N LYS A 25 9.70 10.21 21.57
CA LYS A 25 8.65 10.68 20.67
C LYS A 25 7.64 9.57 20.40
N GLN A 26 6.38 9.93 20.27
CA GLN A 26 5.31 8.96 20.00
C GLN A 26 5.48 8.23 18.67
N SER A 27 6.08 8.87 17.65
CA SER A 27 6.45 8.24 16.38
C SER A 27 7.43 7.06 16.53
N ASP A 28 8.23 7.06 17.62
CA ASP A 28 9.22 6.03 17.86
C ASP A 28 8.68 4.86 18.72
N PHE A 29 7.44 4.94 19.22
CA PHE A 29 6.86 3.91 20.11
C PHE A 29 6.90 2.51 19.52
N PRO A 30 6.58 2.27 18.23
CA PRO A 30 6.69 0.94 17.64
C PRO A 30 8.09 0.32 17.87
N LYS A 31 9.13 1.10 17.61
CA LYS A 31 10.53 0.68 17.79
C LYS A 31 10.84 0.24 19.22
N TYR A 32 10.27 0.95 20.22
CA TYR A 32 10.53 0.67 21.65
C TYR A 32 9.62 -0.41 22.23
N MET A 33 8.44 -0.63 21.67
CA MET A 33 7.43 -1.52 22.26
C MET A 33 7.42 -2.91 21.58
N MET A 34 7.62 -2.98 20.26
CA MET A 34 7.55 -4.24 19.52
C MET A 34 8.53 -5.32 20.01
N PRO A 35 9.79 -5.02 20.38
CA PRO A 35 10.69 -6.05 20.90
C PRO A 35 10.19 -6.73 22.18
N TYR A 36 9.55 -5.98 23.07
CA TYR A 36 8.99 -6.55 24.31
C TYR A 36 7.69 -7.31 24.06
N PHE A 37 6.87 -6.85 23.13
CA PHE A 37 5.68 -7.59 22.70
C PHE A 37 6.08 -8.94 22.09
N ALA A 38 7.07 -8.96 21.20
CA ALA A 38 7.61 -10.18 20.61
C ALA A 38 8.21 -11.11 21.68
N LEU A 39 8.91 -10.56 22.67
CA LEU A 39 9.45 -11.33 23.80
C LEU A 39 8.32 -12.05 24.55
N LEU A 40 7.22 -11.35 24.85
CA LEU A 40 6.06 -11.98 25.52
C LEU A 40 5.38 -13.03 24.64
N MET A 41 5.32 -12.83 23.33
CA MET A 41 4.80 -13.85 22.40
C MET A 41 5.64 -15.12 22.49
N VAL A 42 6.95 -15.03 22.38
CA VAL A 42 7.85 -16.19 22.49
C VAL A 42 7.70 -16.86 23.85
N GLU A 43 7.76 -16.09 24.94
CA GLU A 43 7.60 -16.62 26.30
C GLU A 43 6.28 -17.40 26.45
N SER A 44 5.17 -16.79 26.05
CA SER A 44 3.84 -17.41 26.19
C SER A 44 3.71 -18.71 25.38
N ARG A 45 4.29 -18.76 24.17
CA ARG A 45 4.30 -19.95 23.32
C ARG A 45 5.15 -21.07 23.93
N LEU A 46 6.36 -20.74 24.38
CA LEU A 46 7.25 -21.73 25.04
C LEU A 46 6.61 -22.31 26.31
N ILE A 47 5.94 -21.48 27.12
CA ILE A 47 5.21 -21.96 28.32
C ILE A 47 4.07 -22.91 27.93
N ARG A 48 3.29 -22.58 26.90
CA ARG A 48 2.18 -23.44 26.44
C ARG A 48 2.69 -24.80 25.98
N GLU A 49 3.76 -24.81 25.16
CA GLU A 49 4.34 -26.06 24.67
C GLU A 49 5.01 -26.86 25.80
N ALA A 50 5.65 -26.20 26.77
CA ALA A 50 6.16 -26.86 27.94
C ALA A 50 5.06 -27.54 28.79
N ASN A 51 3.94 -26.83 28.97
CA ASN A 51 2.77 -27.40 29.69
C ASN A 51 2.18 -28.58 28.90
N ARG A 52 2.02 -28.49 27.59
CA ARG A 52 1.56 -29.58 26.72
C ARG A 52 2.46 -30.81 26.85
N LEU A 53 3.78 -30.60 26.69
CA LEU A 53 4.73 -31.70 26.78
C LEU A 53 4.76 -32.31 28.20
N GLU A 54 4.66 -31.48 29.24
CA GLU A 54 4.59 -31.96 30.63
C GLU A 54 3.34 -32.83 30.87
N GLU A 55 2.19 -32.50 30.28
CA GLU A 55 0.98 -33.35 30.32
C GLU A 55 1.17 -34.69 29.58
N GLU A 56 1.96 -34.71 28.50
CA GLU A 56 2.19 -35.91 27.67
C GLU A 56 3.21 -36.87 28.26
N ILE A 57 4.33 -36.38 28.76
CA ILE A 57 5.47 -37.22 29.16
C ILE A 57 5.85 -37.08 30.66
N GLY A 58 5.25 -36.12 31.38
CA GLY A 58 5.67 -35.75 32.72
C GLY A 58 6.98 -34.93 32.75
N LYS A 59 7.40 -34.56 33.97
CA LYS A 59 8.61 -33.74 34.20
C LYS A 59 9.48 -34.30 35.33
N ASP A 60 9.40 -35.60 35.53
CA ASP A 60 10.09 -36.29 36.64
C ASP A 60 11.62 -36.25 36.45
N ASN A 61 12.07 -36.34 35.19
CA ASN A 61 13.46 -36.13 34.82
C ASN A 61 13.59 -34.87 33.97
N MET A 62 14.17 -33.82 34.54
CA MET A 62 14.32 -32.52 33.86
C MET A 62 15.23 -32.59 32.63
N ASP A 63 16.30 -33.42 32.62
CA ASP A 63 17.18 -33.50 31.49
C ASP A 63 16.52 -34.17 30.28
N ASP A 64 15.76 -35.26 30.51
CA ASP A 64 14.98 -35.90 29.46
C ASP A 64 13.88 -34.97 28.93
N PHE A 65 13.20 -34.25 29.83
CA PHE A 65 12.20 -33.26 29.45
C PHE A 65 12.80 -32.16 28.54
N VAL A 66 13.93 -31.61 28.92
CA VAL A 66 14.63 -30.58 28.13
C VAL A 66 15.07 -31.13 26.76
N GLU A 67 15.62 -32.34 26.72
CA GLU A 67 16.02 -33.00 25.46
C GLU A 67 14.81 -33.16 24.54
N MET A 68 13.71 -33.70 25.04
CA MET A 68 12.47 -33.87 24.28
C MET A 68 11.90 -32.52 23.81
N PHE A 69 11.89 -31.51 24.67
CA PHE A 69 11.42 -30.17 24.29
C PHE A 69 12.29 -29.55 23.16
N GLN A 70 13.60 -29.73 23.21
CA GLN A 70 14.50 -29.24 22.16
C GLN A 70 14.33 -30.00 20.84
N LEU A 71 14.01 -31.30 20.89
CA LEU A 71 13.70 -32.10 19.69
C LEU A 71 12.46 -31.64 18.95
N GLU A 72 11.51 -31.00 19.61
CA GLU A 72 10.35 -30.36 18.97
C GLU A 72 10.74 -29.21 18.04
N GLY A 73 11.94 -28.61 18.21
CA GLY A 73 12.45 -27.55 17.34
C GLY A 73 11.73 -26.20 17.44
N LEU A 74 10.90 -26.01 18.47
CA LEU A 74 10.01 -24.84 18.62
C LEU A 74 10.74 -23.60 19.17
N GLY A 75 11.96 -23.75 19.61
CA GLY A 75 12.75 -22.76 20.34
C GLY A 75 13.03 -23.22 21.77
N TYR A 76 13.82 -22.45 22.49
CA TYR A 76 14.21 -22.81 23.86
C TYR A 76 14.63 -21.58 24.66
N ASN A 77 14.35 -21.60 25.96
CA ASN A 77 14.92 -20.69 26.94
C ASN A 77 15.17 -21.45 28.26
N ASP A 78 16.41 -21.43 28.76
CA ASP A 78 16.77 -22.19 29.95
C ASP A 78 16.08 -21.72 31.22
N TYR A 79 15.84 -20.42 31.39
CA TYR A 79 15.10 -19.90 32.54
C TYR A 79 13.64 -20.38 32.55
N LEU A 80 12.99 -20.41 31.37
CA LEU A 80 11.60 -20.85 31.26
C LEU A 80 11.46 -22.35 31.42
N ILE A 81 12.24 -23.12 30.65
CA ILE A 81 11.99 -24.55 30.47
C ILE A 81 12.61 -25.35 31.63
N ARG A 82 13.87 -25.06 32.00
CA ARG A 82 14.58 -25.79 33.05
C ARG A 82 14.32 -25.22 34.44
N GLN A 83 14.30 -23.89 34.60
CA GLN A 83 14.19 -23.27 35.91
C GLN A 83 12.75 -22.84 36.25
N GLY A 84 11.81 -22.88 35.30
CA GLY A 84 10.43 -22.43 35.48
C GLY A 84 10.29 -20.96 35.83
N LYS A 85 11.27 -20.13 35.43
CA LYS A 85 11.30 -18.68 35.70
C LYS A 85 10.84 -17.89 34.49
N THR A 86 9.79 -17.12 34.65
CA THR A 86 9.23 -16.22 33.65
C THR A 86 9.87 -14.84 33.73
N LEU A 87 9.61 -13.98 32.72
CA LEU A 87 9.97 -12.57 32.75
C LEU A 87 9.43 -11.86 34.02
N LYS A 88 8.23 -12.25 34.46
CA LYS A 88 7.63 -11.73 35.70
C LYS A 88 8.46 -12.10 36.94
N ASP A 89 9.02 -13.31 36.98
CA ASP A 89 9.90 -13.72 38.07
C ASP A 89 11.23 -12.96 38.07
N ILE A 90 11.79 -12.68 36.90
CA ILE A 90 12.97 -11.82 36.73
C ILE A 90 12.72 -10.42 37.29
N CYS A 91 11.51 -9.88 37.13
CA CYS A 91 11.13 -8.54 37.62
C CYS A 91 10.79 -8.47 39.11
N LYS A 92 10.88 -9.58 39.88
CA LYS A 92 10.62 -9.55 41.32
C LYS A 92 11.73 -8.88 42.14
N ASN A 93 12.97 -8.87 41.63
CA ASN A 93 14.14 -8.32 42.33
C ASN A 93 14.81 -7.24 41.51
N ASP A 94 14.56 -5.99 41.88
CA ASP A 94 15.09 -4.82 41.16
C ASP A 94 16.64 -4.71 41.24
N LYS A 95 17.25 -5.23 42.32
CA LYS A 95 18.69 -5.13 42.54
C LYS A 95 19.51 -6.02 41.63
N SER A 96 18.99 -7.17 41.25
CA SER A 96 19.64 -8.11 40.33
C SER A 96 19.08 -8.05 38.91
N PHE A 97 18.02 -7.26 38.70
CA PHE A 97 17.23 -7.23 37.46
C PHE A 97 18.11 -7.08 36.22
N ASP A 98 19.03 -6.14 36.20
CA ASP A 98 19.88 -5.89 35.01
C ASP A 98 20.69 -7.11 34.58
N ILE A 99 21.20 -7.89 35.56
CA ILE A 99 21.99 -9.10 35.32
C ILE A 99 21.06 -10.25 34.94
N ASP A 100 19.98 -10.43 35.67
CA ASP A 100 19.04 -11.51 35.46
C ASP A 100 18.30 -11.36 34.11
N PHE A 101 17.94 -10.13 33.71
CA PHE A 101 17.30 -9.86 32.43
C PHE A 101 18.24 -10.10 31.24
N ASP A 102 19.50 -9.65 31.35
CA ASP A 102 20.50 -9.93 30.31
C ASP A 102 20.74 -11.43 30.16
N ALA A 103 20.88 -12.16 31.28
CA ALA A 103 21.03 -13.60 31.28
C ALA A 103 19.80 -14.32 30.72
N TYR A 104 18.59 -13.83 31.05
CA TYR A 104 17.33 -14.34 30.51
C TYR A 104 17.27 -14.18 28.99
N LEU A 105 17.61 -13.03 28.43
CA LEU A 105 17.65 -12.82 26.99
C LEU A 105 18.70 -13.70 26.30
N LYS A 106 19.87 -13.87 26.90
CA LYS A 106 20.96 -14.70 26.35
C LYS A 106 20.67 -16.20 26.42
N SER A 107 19.76 -16.64 27.26
CA SER A 107 19.38 -18.04 27.39
C SER A 107 18.41 -18.55 26.34
N PHE A 108 17.92 -17.68 25.44
CA PHE A 108 17.17 -18.11 24.27
C PHE A 108 18.04 -18.84 23.26
N ASP A 109 17.42 -19.71 22.48
CA ASP A 109 18.06 -20.38 21.35
C ASP A 109 18.59 -19.37 20.30
N PRO A 110 19.53 -19.78 19.43
CA PRO A 110 20.17 -18.86 18.48
C PRO A 110 19.20 -18.15 17.54
N GLU A 111 18.14 -18.83 17.06
CA GLU A 111 17.18 -18.24 16.13
C GLU A 111 16.30 -17.21 16.83
N THR A 112 15.81 -17.50 18.03
CA THR A 112 15.06 -16.53 18.84
C THR A 112 15.90 -15.30 19.17
N LYS A 113 17.18 -15.49 19.57
CA LYS A 113 18.11 -14.37 19.79
C LYS A 113 18.30 -13.54 18.52
N TYR A 114 18.41 -14.20 17.38
CA TYR A 114 18.54 -13.51 16.09
C TYR A 114 17.33 -12.63 15.79
N LEU A 115 16.12 -13.15 15.94
CA LEU A 115 14.87 -12.42 15.68
C LEU A 115 14.66 -11.26 16.67
N LEU A 116 14.91 -11.48 17.95
CA LEU A 116 14.77 -10.45 18.99
C LEU A 116 15.89 -9.40 18.96
N GLY A 117 17.01 -9.65 18.28
CA GLY A 117 18.17 -8.77 18.25
C GLY A 117 18.94 -8.73 19.56
N VAL A 118 19.16 -9.92 20.16
CA VAL A 118 19.96 -10.06 21.39
C VAL A 118 21.45 -10.03 21.04
N ASP A 119 22.21 -9.13 21.69
CA ASP A 119 23.68 -9.00 21.59
C ASP A 119 24.25 -8.82 20.17
N LYS A 120 23.48 -8.29 19.25
CA LYS A 120 23.94 -8.01 17.89
C LYS A 120 24.77 -6.72 17.82
N GLY A 121 25.83 -6.76 17.03
CA GLY A 121 26.65 -5.59 16.70
C GLY A 121 25.86 -4.50 15.95
N THR A 122 26.46 -3.31 15.82
CA THR A 122 25.82 -2.18 15.12
C THR A 122 25.66 -2.40 13.61
N GLU A 123 26.46 -3.28 13.03
CA GLU A 123 26.50 -3.57 11.59
C GLU A 123 25.77 -4.87 11.21
N GLU A 124 25.25 -5.61 12.19
CA GLU A 124 24.51 -6.83 11.91
C GLU A 124 23.04 -6.52 11.61
N GLU A 125 22.44 -7.28 10.70
CA GLU A 125 21.02 -7.20 10.39
C GLU A 125 20.15 -7.46 11.62
N LYS A 126 19.21 -6.59 11.90
CA LYS A 126 18.34 -6.63 13.06
C LYS A 126 16.89 -6.47 12.64
N PHE A 127 16.09 -7.48 12.89
CA PHE A 127 14.63 -7.37 12.73
C PHE A 127 14.00 -6.65 13.93
N LEU A 128 14.36 -7.06 15.15
CA LEU A 128 14.07 -6.36 16.39
C LEU A 128 15.39 -6.08 17.09
N ASP A 129 15.48 -5.01 17.87
CA ASP A 129 16.73 -4.62 18.56
C ASP A 129 16.51 -4.55 20.07
N ILE A 130 16.15 -5.68 20.69
CA ILE A 130 15.80 -5.68 22.12
C ILE A 130 16.98 -5.26 22.99
N SER A 131 18.22 -5.69 22.68
CA SER A 131 19.40 -5.31 23.45
C SER A 131 19.75 -3.84 23.31
N GLY A 132 19.71 -3.28 22.10
CA GLY A 132 19.96 -1.86 21.89
C GLY A 132 18.90 -0.96 22.51
N ILE A 133 17.62 -1.33 22.36
CA ILE A 133 16.49 -0.63 22.98
C ILE A 133 16.57 -0.69 24.51
N SER A 134 16.83 -1.87 25.08
CA SER A 134 17.04 -2.02 26.53
C SER A 134 18.19 -1.17 27.04
N GLY A 135 19.29 -1.10 26.29
CA GLY A 135 20.41 -0.20 26.61
C GLY A 135 20.02 1.29 26.60
N GLN A 136 19.17 1.69 25.68
CA GLN A 136 18.65 3.08 25.63
C GLN A 136 17.71 3.38 26.82
N LEU A 137 16.79 2.46 27.14
CA LEU A 137 15.88 2.60 28.29
C LEU A 137 16.63 2.57 29.62
N LYS A 138 17.70 1.77 29.73
CA LYS A 138 18.59 1.77 30.88
C LYS A 138 19.29 3.12 31.09
N LYS A 139 19.83 3.73 30.03
CA LYS A 139 20.39 5.08 30.08
C LYS A 139 19.38 6.13 30.54
N LYS A 140 18.10 5.95 30.18
CA LYS A 140 16.98 6.80 30.61
C LYS A 140 16.42 6.43 32.00
N ARG A 141 16.94 5.38 32.64
CA ARG A 141 16.54 4.89 33.98
C ARG A 141 15.09 4.42 34.06
N ILE A 142 14.54 3.90 32.97
CA ILE A 142 13.16 3.37 32.91
C ILE A 142 13.11 1.90 32.44
N LEU A 143 14.25 1.23 32.25
CA LEU A 143 14.26 -0.16 31.75
C LEU A 143 13.49 -1.09 32.68
N PHE A 144 13.79 -1.08 33.98
CA PHE A 144 13.13 -1.95 34.96
C PHE A 144 11.62 -1.78 34.97
N GLU A 145 11.15 -0.53 35.09
CA GLU A 145 9.71 -0.24 35.14
C GLU A 145 9.01 -0.61 33.82
N THR A 146 9.70 -0.42 32.68
CA THR A 146 9.18 -0.79 31.37
C THR A 146 9.03 -2.32 31.27
N VAL A 147 10.08 -3.07 31.54
CA VAL A 147 10.04 -4.56 31.45
C VAL A 147 9.07 -5.13 32.46
N LYS A 148 9.03 -4.59 33.68
CA LYS A 148 8.06 -4.99 34.70
C LYS A 148 6.61 -4.75 34.25
N ALA A 149 6.33 -3.61 33.62
CA ALA A 149 4.98 -3.35 33.10
C ALA A 149 4.60 -4.33 32.00
N TRP A 150 5.52 -4.69 31.11
CA TRP A 150 5.29 -5.73 30.09
C TRP A 150 5.09 -7.12 30.74
N SER A 151 5.86 -7.48 31.75
CA SER A 151 5.79 -8.78 32.41
C SER A 151 4.46 -9.08 33.14
N GLU A 152 3.65 -8.05 33.38
CA GLU A 152 2.29 -8.22 33.95
C GLU A 152 1.26 -8.66 32.90
N ILE A 153 1.60 -8.64 31.62
CA ILE A 153 0.73 -9.05 30.51
C ILE A 153 0.96 -10.54 30.25
N ASP A 154 -0.04 -11.35 30.59
CA ASP A 154 0.00 -12.80 30.36
C ASP A 154 -0.72 -13.13 29.06
N LEU A 155 0.03 -13.52 28.04
CA LEU A 155 -0.49 -13.94 26.74
C LEU A 155 -0.73 -15.46 26.65
N THR A 156 -0.35 -16.23 27.66
CA THR A 156 -0.43 -17.71 27.65
C THR A 156 -1.85 -18.25 27.41
N PRO A 157 -2.94 -17.66 27.95
CA PRO A 157 -4.30 -18.17 27.75
C PRO A 157 -4.89 -17.91 26.36
N PHE A 158 -4.22 -17.10 25.52
CA PHE A 158 -4.79 -16.57 24.28
C PHE A 158 -4.26 -17.30 23.04
N ASN A 159 -5.13 -17.49 22.05
CA ASN A 159 -4.72 -18.01 20.75
C ASN A 159 -4.06 -16.92 19.88
N ASN A 160 -3.57 -17.31 18.71
CA ASN A 160 -2.86 -16.39 17.81
C ASN A 160 -3.74 -15.21 17.35
N SER A 161 -4.97 -15.46 16.94
CA SER A 161 -5.91 -14.42 16.50
C SER A 161 -6.20 -13.38 17.60
N GLU A 162 -6.32 -13.83 18.84
CA GLU A 162 -6.52 -12.93 19.99
C GLU A 162 -5.27 -12.09 20.26
N ILE A 163 -4.07 -12.69 20.23
CA ILE A 163 -2.80 -11.96 20.41
C ILE A 163 -2.61 -10.94 19.30
N THR A 164 -2.90 -11.30 18.06
CA THR A 164 -2.83 -10.39 16.92
C THR A 164 -3.84 -9.26 17.05
N THR A 165 -5.02 -9.51 17.59
CA THR A 165 -6.00 -8.46 17.89
C THR A 165 -5.43 -7.43 18.87
N LEU A 166 -4.68 -7.84 19.89
CA LEU A 166 -4.01 -6.90 20.80
C LEU A 166 -2.90 -6.13 20.09
N GLU A 167 -2.09 -6.80 19.27
CA GLU A 167 -1.06 -6.17 18.44
C GLU A 167 -1.66 -5.08 17.54
N GLU A 168 -2.73 -5.39 16.83
CA GLU A 168 -3.45 -4.45 15.97
C GLU A 168 -3.97 -3.24 16.76
N HIS A 169 -4.51 -3.46 17.95
CA HIS A 169 -4.96 -2.38 18.82
C HIS A 169 -3.83 -1.45 19.24
N ILE A 170 -2.65 -2.00 19.50
CA ILE A 170 -1.44 -1.25 19.85
C ILE A 170 -0.99 -0.41 18.63
N LYS A 171 -0.81 -1.04 17.49
CA LYS A 171 -0.35 -0.39 16.25
C LYS A 171 -1.33 0.67 15.76
N ARG A 172 -2.63 0.42 15.85
CA ARG A 172 -3.65 1.39 15.50
C ARG A 172 -3.54 2.69 16.29
N LYS A 173 -3.37 2.62 17.59
CA LYS A 173 -3.17 3.82 18.42
C LYS A 173 -1.89 4.56 18.05
N TRP A 174 -0.85 3.86 17.62
CA TRP A 174 0.34 4.51 17.07
C TRP A 174 0.05 5.21 15.74
N ALA A 175 -0.72 4.57 14.85
CA ALA A 175 -1.14 5.17 13.59
C ALA A 175 -2.03 6.41 13.77
N ASP A 176 -2.90 6.42 14.79
CA ASP A 176 -3.71 7.59 15.14
C ASP A 176 -2.84 8.76 15.65
N ILE A 177 -1.65 8.47 16.17
CA ILE A 177 -0.72 9.43 16.74
C ILE A 177 0.35 9.87 15.72
N SER A 178 0.80 8.96 14.85
CA SER A 178 1.78 9.22 13.80
C SER A 178 1.16 8.97 12.41
N ALA A 179 1.18 9.97 11.54
CA ALA A 179 0.68 9.81 10.16
C ALA A 179 1.52 8.85 9.27
N GLU A 180 2.56 8.24 9.83
CA GLU A 180 3.57 7.46 9.10
C GLU A 180 3.17 6.00 8.79
N THR A 181 2.17 5.44 9.48
CA THR A 181 1.74 4.03 9.29
C THR A 181 0.52 3.85 8.40
N ALA A 182 0.21 4.82 7.54
CA ALA A 182 -0.99 4.80 6.69
C ALA A 182 -1.03 3.67 5.64
N GLY A 183 0.07 2.95 5.43
CA GLY A 183 0.19 1.87 4.43
C GLY A 183 -0.02 0.45 4.98
N GLU A 184 0.09 0.23 6.30
CA GLU A 184 -0.06 -1.11 6.88
C GLU A 184 -1.53 -1.48 7.03
N GLN A 185 -1.97 -2.56 6.39
CA GLN A 185 -3.35 -3.02 6.42
C GLN A 185 -3.46 -4.27 7.31
N TYR A 186 -4.24 -4.16 8.39
CA TYR A 186 -4.55 -5.28 9.26
C TYR A 186 -5.93 -5.82 8.93
N THR A 187 -6.03 -7.13 8.72
CA THR A 187 -7.29 -7.78 8.37
C THR A 187 -8.03 -8.19 9.64
N PRO A 188 -9.22 -7.63 9.91
CA PRO A 188 -10.04 -7.99 11.08
C PRO A 188 -10.48 -9.46 11.08
N ASP A 189 -10.70 -10.03 12.27
CA ASP A 189 -11.04 -11.46 12.44
C ASP A 189 -12.34 -11.86 11.73
N ASP A 190 -13.34 -10.98 11.68
CA ASP A 190 -14.58 -11.22 10.94
C ASP A 190 -14.35 -11.32 9.43
N ILE A 191 -13.40 -10.53 8.88
CA ILE A 191 -12.99 -10.62 7.48
C ILE A 191 -12.17 -11.90 7.24
N ILE A 192 -11.24 -12.25 8.15
CA ILE A 192 -10.50 -13.52 8.09
C ILE A 192 -11.47 -14.68 8.09
N SER A 193 -12.52 -14.63 8.94
CA SER A 193 -13.58 -15.63 8.99
C SER A 193 -14.30 -15.74 7.66
N LEU A 194 -14.72 -14.61 7.06
CA LEU A 194 -15.39 -14.62 5.77
C LEU A 194 -14.49 -15.20 4.66
N ILE A 195 -13.23 -14.79 4.60
CA ILE A 195 -12.26 -15.31 3.62
C ILE A 195 -12.11 -16.83 3.79
N SER A 196 -11.97 -17.30 5.03
CA SER A 196 -11.86 -18.73 5.35
C SER A 196 -13.11 -19.51 4.98
N GLU A 197 -14.30 -18.96 5.22
CA GLU A 197 -15.59 -19.56 4.89
C GLU A 197 -15.81 -19.64 3.37
N LEU A 198 -15.39 -18.59 2.61
CA LEU A 198 -15.40 -18.60 1.14
C LEU A 198 -14.47 -19.69 0.60
N ILE A 199 -13.24 -19.76 1.09
CA ILE A 199 -12.28 -20.80 0.71
C ILE A 199 -12.82 -22.18 1.04
N ALA A 200 -13.30 -22.38 2.26
CA ALA A 200 -13.84 -23.64 2.75
C ALA A 200 -15.10 -24.11 2.01
N SER A 201 -15.80 -23.20 1.32
CA SER A 201 -16.94 -23.56 0.46
C SER A 201 -16.51 -24.18 -0.89
N LYS A 202 -15.22 -24.08 -1.25
CA LYS A 202 -14.66 -24.52 -2.53
C LYS A 202 -13.68 -25.67 -2.42
N ILE A 203 -13.00 -25.81 -1.31
CA ILE A 203 -12.05 -26.90 -1.10
C ILE A 203 -12.76 -28.17 -0.63
N GLU A 204 -12.26 -29.31 -1.09
CA GLU A 204 -12.76 -30.61 -0.68
C GLU A 204 -11.98 -31.16 0.51
N ASP A 205 -12.66 -31.81 1.45
CA ASP A 205 -12.02 -32.58 2.53
C ASP A 205 -11.59 -33.96 2.01
N ASN A 206 -10.53 -33.96 1.20
CA ASN A 206 -10.02 -35.18 0.55
C ASN A 206 -8.76 -35.74 1.21
N GLY A 207 -8.39 -35.23 2.39
CA GLY A 207 -7.20 -35.63 3.15
C GLY A 207 -5.86 -35.30 2.49
N LYS A 208 -5.85 -34.67 1.31
CA LYS A 208 -4.62 -34.24 0.64
C LYS A 208 -4.03 -33.00 1.32
N PHE A 209 -2.74 -32.87 1.22
CA PHE A 209 -2.01 -31.69 1.72
C PHE A 209 -2.53 -30.41 1.08
N LEU A 210 -2.64 -29.34 1.86
CA LEU A 210 -3.07 -28.01 1.39
C LEU A 210 -1.98 -26.97 1.66
N THR A 211 -1.53 -26.30 0.61
CA THR A 211 -0.57 -25.20 0.72
C THR A 211 -1.31 -23.88 0.74
N ILE A 212 -1.00 -23.03 1.74
CA ILE A 212 -1.58 -21.69 1.91
C ILE A 212 -0.45 -20.66 1.87
N TYR A 213 -0.60 -19.63 1.07
CA TYR A 213 0.43 -18.60 0.90
C TYR A 213 -0.15 -17.18 1.07
N ASP A 214 0.64 -16.31 1.71
CA ASP A 214 0.39 -14.87 1.76
C ASP A 214 1.68 -14.11 1.41
N PRO A 215 1.74 -13.44 0.24
CA PRO A 215 2.93 -12.68 -0.20
C PRO A 215 3.15 -11.35 0.54
N THR A 216 2.23 -10.96 1.41
CA THR A 216 2.25 -9.73 2.21
C THR A 216 1.74 -10.01 3.62
N CYS A 217 2.32 -11.06 4.24
CA CYS A 217 1.71 -11.70 5.40
C CYS A 217 1.70 -10.84 6.67
N GLY A 218 2.46 -9.74 6.71
CA GLY A 218 2.59 -8.93 7.92
C GLY A 218 3.06 -9.77 9.10
N GLY A 219 2.42 -9.63 10.25
CA GLY A 219 2.65 -10.49 11.43
C GLY A 219 2.05 -11.90 11.32
N GLY A 220 1.48 -12.27 10.15
CA GLY A 220 0.91 -13.60 9.90
C GLY A 220 -0.58 -13.72 10.22
N ASN A 221 -1.28 -12.64 10.58
CA ASN A 221 -2.66 -12.71 11.06
C ASN A 221 -3.61 -13.35 10.05
N LEU A 222 -3.63 -12.85 8.80
CA LEU A 222 -4.51 -13.39 7.76
C LEU A 222 -4.11 -14.84 7.42
N LEU A 223 -2.83 -15.09 7.20
CA LEU A 223 -2.28 -16.39 6.83
C LEU A 223 -2.65 -17.47 7.86
N PHE A 224 -2.28 -17.24 9.11
CA PHE A 224 -2.47 -18.21 10.19
C PHE A 224 -3.93 -18.29 10.65
N GLY A 225 -4.66 -17.18 10.62
CA GLY A 225 -6.09 -17.17 10.94
C GLY A 225 -6.91 -17.98 9.94
N VAL A 226 -6.56 -17.92 8.65
CA VAL A 226 -7.18 -18.76 7.61
C VAL A 226 -6.81 -20.24 7.79
N GLU A 227 -5.52 -20.53 8.07
CA GLU A 227 -5.08 -21.90 8.37
C GLU A 227 -5.86 -22.50 9.54
N ASP A 228 -5.96 -21.79 10.67
CA ASP A 228 -6.64 -22.26 11.88
C ASP A 228 -8.11 -22.59 11.60
N LYS A 229 -8.83 -21.71 10.91
CA LYS A 229 -10.24 -21.91 10.56
C LYS A 229 -10.46 -23.04 9.55
N ILE A 230 -9.51 -23.25 8.64
CA ILE A 230 -9.55 -24.41 7.73
C ILE A 230 -9.32 -25.70 8.50
N LYS A 231 -8.35 -25.74 9.42
CA LYS A 231 -8.09 -26.91 10.29
C LYS A 231 -9.25 -27.26 11.21
N GLU A 232 -9.98 -26.25 11.73
CA GLU A 232 -11.19 -26.47 12.53
C GLU A 232 -12.30 -27.18 11.71
N LYS A 233 -12.40 -26.86 10.40
CA LYS A 233 -13.45 -27.40 9.54
C LYS A 233 -13.08 -28.72 8.86
N PHE A 234 -11.81 -28.88 8.45
CA PHE A 234 -11.33 -30.02 7.68
C PHE A 234 -10.16 -30.71 8.36
N LYS A 235 -10.11 -32.05 8.24
CA LYS A 235 -8.96 -32.85 8.71
C LYS A 235 -7.85 -32.95 7.65
N ARG A 236 -7.52 -31.84 7.01
CA ARG A 236 -6.45 -31.79 6.01
C ARG A 236 -5.15 -31.29 6.64
N PRO A 237 -4.00 -31.94 6.36
CA PRO A 237 -2.71 -31.37 6.69
C PRO A 237 -2.48 -30.08 5.86
N THR A 238 -1.97 -29.05 6.50
CA THR A 238 -1.68 -27.76 5.86
C THR A 238 -0.21 -27.44 5.92
N LYS A 239 0.27 -26.65 4.96
CA LYS A 239 1.56 -25.99 5.02
C LYS A 239 1.40 -24.53 4.66
N THR A 240 1.89 -23.64 5.50
CA THR A 240 1.80 -22.20 5.31
C THR A 240 3.11 -21.61 4.82
N PHE A 241 2.98 -20.60 3.95
CA PHE A 241 4.09 -19.85 3.39
C PHE A 241 3.76 -18.37 3.48
N GLY A 242 4.72 -17.55 3.88
CA GLY A 242 4.52 -16.10 3.96
C GLY A 242 5.77 -15.34 3.58
N GLU A 243 5.57 -14.13 3.07
CA GLU A 243 6.64 -13.16 2.83
C GLU A 243 6.24 -11.81 3.43
N ASP A 244 7.19 -11.12 4.03
CA ASP A 244 7.07 -9.72 4.39
C ASP A 244 8.43 -9.02 4.37
N TRP A 245 8.44 -7.73 4.06
CA TRP A 245 9.66 -6.91 3.97
C TRP A 245 9.87 -6.00 5.20
N SER A 246 8.86 -5.92 6.06
CA SER A 246 8.95 -5.16 7.32
C SER A 246 9.68 -5.99 8.37
N ASP A 247 10.79 -5.50 8.88
CA ASP A 247 11.62 -6.20 9.87
C ASP A 247 10.82 -6.71 11.06
N SER A 248 10.01 -5.84 11.67
CA SER A 248 9.25 -6.18 12.86
C SER A 248 8.10 -7.15 12.57
N LEU A 249 7.41 -6.99 11.44
CA LEU A 249 6.31 -7.86 11.05
C LEU A 249 6.81 -9.25 10.68
N TYR A 250 7.89 -9.32 9.89
CA TYR A 250 8.56 -10.59 9.60
C TYR A 250 8.97 -11.32 10.88
N ALA A 251 9.60 -10.60 11.84
CA ALA A 251 10.01 -11.23 13.10
C ALA A 251 8.84 -11.85 13.86
N LEU A 252 7.69 -11.16 13.93
CA LEU A 252 6.49 -11.67 14.57
C LEU A 252 5.92 -12.89 13.85
N ALA A 253 5.76 -12.80 12.52
CA ALA A 253 5.29 -13.93 11.71
C ALA A 253 6.25 -15.13 11.82
N LYS A 254 7.55 -14.89 11.82
CA LYS A 254 8.58 -15.93 11.96
C LYS A 254 8.55 -16.59 13.33
N ILE A 255 8.36 -15.82 14.41
CA ILE A 255 8.18 -16.35 15.77
C ILE A 255 6.95 -17.27 15.81
N GLU A 256 5.80 -16.80 15.34
CA GLU A 256 4.57 -17.60 15.34
C GLU A 256 4.68 -18.86 14.48
N SER A 257 5.36 -18.78 13.34
CA SER A 257 5.54 -19.92 12.43
C SER A 257 6.30 -21.09 13.07
N ARG A 258 7.16 -20.84 14.05
CA ARG A 258 7.93 -21.89 14.74
C ARG A 258 7.04 -22.81 15.61
N PHE A 259 5.89 -22.32 16.04
CA PHE A 259 4.92 -23.06 16.82
C PHE A 259 3.83 -23.71 15.95
N ARG A 260 4.04 -23.73 14.61
CA ARG A 260 3.12 -24.31 13.64
C ARG A 260 3.83 -25.38 12.83
N PRO A 261 3.25 -26.60 12.72
CA PRO A 261 3.80 -27.61 11.84
C PRO A 261 3.86 -27.08 10.39
N ASP A 262 4.97 -27.32 9.72
CA ASP A 262 5.11 -27.04 8.29
C ASP A 262 4.82 -25.57 7.88
N SER A 263 5.33 -24.60 8.64
CA SER A 263 5.22 -23.18 8.31
C SER A 263 6.57 -22.59 7.88
N GLU A 264 6.58 -21.83 6.79
CA GLU A 264 7.79 -21.21 6.24
C GLU A 264 7.56 -19.73 5.95
N ILE A 265 8.23 -18.84 6.70
CA ILE A 265 8.18 -17.39 6.51
C ILE A 265 9.54 -16.88 6.03
N LYS A 266 9.53 -16.06 4.98
CA LYS A 266 10.71 -15.44 4.37
C LYS A 266 10.67 -13.93 4.52
N TYR A 267 11.85 -13.34 4.70
CA TYR A 267 12.05 -11.90 4.68
C TYR A 267 12.35 -11.43 3.27
N GLY A 268 11.65 -10.41 2.79
CA GLY A 268 11.91 -9.80 1.50
C GLY A 268 10.72 -9.08 0.90
N ASN A 269 11.01 -8.33 -0.17
CA ASN A 269 9.98 -7.68 -0.97
C ASN A 269 9.56 -8.59 -2.11
N THR A 270 8.39 -9.15 -2.01
CA THR A 270 7.79 -10.09 -2.98
C THR A 270 7.73 -9.55 -4.42
N LEU A 271 7.69 -8.21 -4.60
CA LEU A 271 7.66 -7.59 -5.92
C LEU A 271 9.02 -7.57 -6.62
N THR A 272 10.10 -7.56 -5.86
CA THR A 272 11.48 -7.51 -6.40
C THR A 272 12.25 -8.82 -6.25
N ASN A 273 11.82 -9.68 -5.31
CA ASN A 273 12.48 -10.96 -5.05
C ASN A 273 11.44 -12.03 -4.70
N ILE A 274 11.33 -13.08 -5.51
CA ILE A 274 10.37 -14.18 -5.28
C ILE A 274 11.05 -15.26 -4.44
N SER A 275 10.75 -15.31 -3.15
CA SER A 275 11.35 -16.30 -2.24
C SER A 275 10.94 -17.74 -2.54
N PHE A 276 9.77 -17.94 -3.17
CA PHE A 276 9.20 -19.26 -3.46
C PHE A 276 9.00 -19.52 -4.97
N ILE A 277 9.95 -19.09 -5.80
CA ILE A 277 9.81 -19.09 -7.28
C ILE A 277 9.39 -20.44 -7.86
N GLU A 278 9.87 -21.55 -7.30
CA GLU A 278 9.60 -22.91 -7.76
C GLU A 278 8.25 -23.47 -7.27
N LYS A 279 7.55 -22.73 -6.40
CA LYS A 279 6.31 -23.21 -5.78
C LYS A 279 5.07 -22.65 -6.48
N ARG A 280 4.01 -23.44 -6.42
CA ARG A 280 2.65 -23.02 -6.73
C ARG A 280 1.76 -23.44 -5.57
N PHE A 281 0.81 -22.61 -5.21
CA PHE A 281 0.02 -22.77 -3.99
C PHE A 281 -1.44 -23.05 -4.31
N ASP A 282 -2.05 -23.93 -3.51
CA ASP A 282 -3.47 -24.30 -3.66
C ASP A 282 -4.38 -23.14 -3.23
N VAL A 283 -4.00 -22.45 -2.18
CA VAL A 283 -4.72 -21.28 -1.65
C VAL A 283 -3.75 -20.11 -1.48
N ILE A 284 -4.14 -18.93 -1.98
CA ILE A 284 -3.44 -17.69 -1.70
C ILE A 284 -4.41 -16.68 -1.09
N VAL A 285 -4.02 -16.08 0.01
CA VAL A 285 -4.76 -14.97 0.65
C VAL A 285 -3.84 -13.78 0.76
N ALA A 286 -4.37 -12.58 0.56
CA ALA A 286 -3.56 -11.38 0.71
C ALA A 286 -4.42 -10.15 1.01
N ASN A 287 -3.89 -9.28 1.84
CA ASN A 287 -4.38 -7.92 2.01
C ASN A 287 -3.22 -6.96 1.72
N PRO A 288 -2.84 -6.79 0.44
CA PRO A 288 -1.70 -5.97 0.06
C PRO A 288 -1.92 -4.50 0.40
N PRO A 289 -0.86 -3.72 0.62
CA PRO A 289 -0.98 -2.31 0.95
C PRO A 289 -1.63 -1.51 -0.19
N TYR A 290 -2.58 -0.60 0.16
CA TYR A 290 -3.31 0.22 -0.81
C TYR A 290 -2.55 1.50 -1.15
N GLY A 291 -2.56 1.91 -2.43
CA GLY A 291 -2.02 3.20 -2.88
C GLY A 291 -0.52 3.34 -2.63
N VAL A 292 0.23 2.26 -2.61
CA VAL A 292 1.68 2.28 -2.40
C VAL A 292 2.37 2.66 -3.70
N ASP A 293 3.18 3.72 -3.62
CA ASP A 293 4.09 4.15 -4.68
C ASP A 293 5.24 3.14 -4.80
N TRP A 294 5.38 2.54 -5.98
CA TRP A 294 6.43 1.56 -6.26
C TRP A 294 7.62 2.14 -7.04
N LYS A 295 7.74 3.48 -7.11
CA LYS A 295 8.80 4.19 -7.84
C LYS A 295 10.20 3.79 -7.38
N GLY A 296 10.39 3.55 -6.09
CA GLY A 296 11.69 3.20 -5.51
C GLY A 296 12.30 1.92 -6.08
N TYR A 297 11.47 0.98 -6.51
CA TYR A 297 11.88 -0.32 -7.09
C TYR A 297 11.31 -0.57 -8.50
N ALA A 298 10.88 0.50 -9.18
CA ALA A 298 10.33 0.42 -10.53
C ALA A 298 11.29 -0.25 -11.52
N LYS A 299 12.59 -0.04 -11.35
CA LYS A 299 13.62 -0.60 -12.22
C LYS A 299 13.71 -2.13 -12.11
N ASP A 300 13.59 -2.65 -10.90
CA ASP A 300 13.62 -4.09 -10.64
C ASP A 300 12.37 -4.76 -11.21
N ILE A 301 11.20 -4.14 -11.02
CA ILE A 301 9.93 -4.62 -11.59
C ILE A 301 9.94 -4.60 -13.12
N GLN A 302 10.46 -3.52 -13.74
CA GLN A 302 10.57 -3.42 -15.20
C GLN A 302 11.54 -4.44 -15.80
N ASN A 303 12.54 -4.85 -15.04
CA ASN A 303 13.54 -5.86 -15.44
C ASN A 303 13.17 -7.28 -14.98
N ASP A 304 11.97 -7.48 -14.43
CA ASP A 304 11.53 -8.81 -14.02
C ASP A 304 11.48 -9.77 -15.21
N THR A 305 12.15 -10.90 -15.12
CA THR A 305 12.28 -11.90 -16.19
C THR A 305 11.32 -13.07 -16.06
N THR A 306 10.45 -13.05 -15.04
CA THR A 306 9.54 -14.17 -14.75
C THR A 306 8.25 -14.12 -15.55
N GLU A 307 8.02 -13.06 -16.32
CA GLU A 307 6.80 -12.81 -17.09
C GLU A 307 5.51 -12.71 -16.25
N ARG A 308 5.64 -12.55 -14.91
CA ARG A 308 4.48 -12.43 -14.01
C ARG A 308 3.72 -11.12 -14.19
N PHE A 309 4.37 -10.07 -14.72
CA PHE A 309 3.77 -8.77 -14.94
C PHE A 309 3.42 -8.56 -16.41
N VAL A 310 2.17 -8.82 -16.78
CA VAL A 310 1.69 -8.62 -18.17
C VAL A 310 1.57 -7.15 -18.55
N ALA A 311 1.35 -6.28 -17.57
CA ALA A 311 1.37 -4.83 -17.69
C ALA A 311 1.69 -4.22 -16.32
N LEU A 312 2.12 -2.96 -16.33
CA LEU A 312 2.43 -2.23 -15.11
C LEU A 312 1.35 -1.21 -14.79
N PRO A 313 0.82 -1.17 -13.56
CA PRO A 313 -0.14 -0.15 -13.14
C PRO A 313 0.54 1.20 -12.96
N SER A 314 -0.23 2.24 -12.67
CA SER A 314 0.32 3.56 -12.33
C SER A 314 1.28 3.47 -11.14
N ILE A 315 2.34 4.28 -11.18
CA ILE A 315 3.40 4.30 -10.15
C ILE A 315 2.84 4.54 -8.74
N SER A 316 1.75 5.29 -8.63
CA SER A 316 1.12 5.66 -7.36
C SER A 316 0.23 4.58 -6.75
N ASP A 317 -0.01 3.45 -7.44
CA ASP A 317 -0.87 2.37 -6.94
C ASP A 317 -0.39 0.99 -7.40
N GLY A 318 0.38 0.32 -6.55
CA GLY A 318 0.99 -0.98 -6.81
C GLY A 318 0.10 -2.20 -6.57
N GLN A 319 -1.18 -2.06 -6.21
CA GLN A 319 -2.04 -3.19 -5.84
C GLN A 319 -2.06 -4.31 -6.89
N PHE A 320 -2.15 -3.96 -8.17
CA PHE A 320 -2.17 -4.94 -9.24
C PHE A 320 -0.81 -5.63 -9.50
N LEU A 321 0.29 -5.11 -9.00
CA LEU A 321 1.55 -5.85 -9.02
C LEU A 321 1.45 -7.08 -8.10
N PHE A 322 0.93 -6.88 -6.89
CA PHE A 322 0.70 -8.00 -5.97
C PHE A 322 -0.29 -9.02 -6.54
N THR A 323 -1.38 -8.58 -7.15
CA THR A 323 -2.38 -9.48 -7.74
C THR A 323 -1.79 -10.30 -8.89
N GLN A 324 -0.98 -9.71 -9.76
CA GLN A 324 -0.30 -10.43 -10.82
C GLN A 324 0.69 -11.46 -10.24
N HIS A 325 1.45 -11.11 -9.21
CA HIS A 325 2.32 -12.04 -8.50
C HIS A 325 1.52 -13.20 -7.87
N ILE A 326 0.41 -12.90 -7.19
CA ILE A 326 -0.49 -13.91 -6.61
C ILE A 326 -0.96 -14.88 -7.68
N LEU A 327 -1.44 -14.38 -8.81
CA LEU A 327 -1.92 -15.23 -9.90
C LEU A 327 -0.79 -16.01 -10.57
N TYR A 328 0.42 -15.49 -10.63
CA TYR A 328 1.60 -16.24 -11.09
C TYR A 328 1.92 -17.42 -10.16
N GLN A 329 1.84 -17.22 -8.84
CA GLN A 329 2.14 -18.24 -7.83
C GLN A 329 0.96 -19.19 -7.56
N LEU A 330 -0.25 -18.89 -8.01
CA LEU A 330 -1.43 -19.72 -7.81
C LEU A 330 -1.37 -20.98 -8.68
N ALA A 331 -1.63 -22.14 -8.09
CA ALA A 331 -1.75 -23.41 -8.79
C ALA A 331 -2.86 -23.38 -9.85
N ASN A 332 -2.83 -24.30 -10.82
CA ASN A 332 -3.80 -24.33 -11.93
C ASN A 332 -5.23 -24.69 -11.47
N ASP A 333 -5.38 -25.30 -10.32
CA ASP A 333 -6.63 -25.58 -9.62
C ASP A 333 -6.79 -24.78 -8.33
N GLY A 334 -5.95 -23.76 -8.16
CA GLY A 334 -5.88 -22.95 -6.95
C GLY A 334 -6.97 -21.88 -6.87
N LEU A 335 -7.20 -21.46 -5.62
CA LEU A 335 -8.13 -20.39 -5.24
C LEU A 335 -7.38 -19.25 -4.55
N ALA A 336 -7.61 -18.01 -4.94
CA ALA A 336 -7.07 -16.85 -4.23
C ALA A 336 -8.18 -15.89 -3.80
N VAL A 337 -8.02 -15.30 -2.61
CA VAL A 337 -8.88 -14.22 -2.12
C VAL A 337 -8.00 -13.03 -1.75
N VAL A 338 -8.20 -11.92 -2.47
CA VAL A 338 -7.37 -10.72 -2.34
C VAL A 338 -8.24 -9.54 -1.94
N VAL A 339 -7.80 -8.82 -0.93
CA VAL A 339 -8.47 -7.59 -0.48
C VAL A 339 -7.96 -6.42 -1.30
N HIS A 340 -8.85 -5.62 -1.87
CA HIS A 340 -8.55 -4.44 -2.66
C HIS A 340 -9.38 -3.24 -2.26
N ASN A 341 -8.88 -2.05 -2.55
CA ASN A 341 -9.71 -0.85 -2.55
C ASN A 341 -10.45 -0.68 -3.90
N GLY A 342 -11.32 0.33 -4.00
CA GLY A 342 -12.15 0.55 -5.20
C GLY A 342 -11.36 0.95 -6.46
N SER A 343 -10.13 1.46 -6.35
CA SER A 343 -9.35 1.88 -7.52
C SER A 343 -9.13 0.75 -8.51
N THR A 344 -9.00 -0.48 -8.03
CA THR A 344 -8.84 -1.68 -8.87
C THR A 344 -10.02 -1.95 -9.81
N LEU A 345 -11.20 -1.43 -9.51
CA LEU A 345 -12.40 -1.61 -10.35
C LEU A 345 -12.46 -0.64 -11.54
N PHE A 346 -11.98 0.59 -11.37
CA PHE A 346 -12.24 1.65 -12.36
C PHE A 346 -11.00 2.41 -12.83
N SER A 347 -9.86 2.35 -12.13
CA SER A 347 -8.65 3.08 -12.53
C SER A 347 -8.13 2.59 -13.88
N GLY A 348 -7.58 3.53 -14.64
CA GLY A 348 -6.97 3.28 -15.93
C GLY A 348 -7.96 3.29 -17.10
N ASP A 349 -7.63 4.07 -18.12
CA ASP A 349 -8.35 4.09 -19.41
C ASP A 349 -8.10 2.81 -20.22
N ALA A 350 -8.90 2.57 -21.26
CA ALA A 350 -8.68 1.46 -22.20
C ALA A 350 -7.24 1.46 -22.74
N GLY A 351 -6.57 0.33 -22.62
CA GLY A 351 -5.17 0.15 -23.03
C GLY A 351 -4.13 0.67 -22.02
N SER A 352 -4.54 1.24 -20.89
CA SER A 352 -3.63 1.54 -19.78
C SER A 352 -3.17 0.27 -19.05
N GLY A 353 -2.21 0.42 -18.14
CA GLY A 353 -1.69 -0.70 -17.35
C GLY A 353 -2.79 -1.42 -16.59
N GLU A 354 -3.57 -0.71 -15.78
CA GLU A 354 -4.65 -1.28 -14.96
C GLU A 354 -5.74 -1.94 -15.81
N SER A 355 -6.14 -1.31 -16.92
CA SER A 355 -7.13 -1.85 -17.83
C SER A 355 -6.62 -3.13 -18.51
N THR A 356 -5.36 -3.16 -18.92
CA THR A 356 -4.73 -4.35 -19.53
C THR A 356 -4.61 -5.49 -18.54
N ILE A 357 -4.28 -5.20 -17.27
CA ILE A 357 -4.19 -6.21 -16.21
C ILE A 357 -5.58 -6.80 -15.92
N ARG A 358 -6.62 -5.97 -15.76
CA ARG A 358 -8.00 -6.46 -15.59
C ARG A 358 -8.42 -7.34 -16.78
N LYS A 359 -8.17 -6.85 -18.00
CA LYS A 359 -8.45 -7.63 -19.22
C LYS A 359 -7.79 -9.01 -19.17
N HIS A 360 -6.53 -9.08 -18.76
CA HIS A 360 -5.81 -10.35 -18.62
C HIS A 360 -6.50 -11.31 -17.64
N PHE A 361 -6.98 -10.80 -16.49
CA PHE A 361 -7.67 -11.64 -15.50
C PHE A 361 -9.00 -12.18 -16.05
N PHE A 362 -9.73 -11.39 -16.81
CA PHE A 362 -11.01 -11.79 -17.42
C PHE A 362 -10.81 -12.67 -18.66
N ASP A 363 -9.80 -12.41 -19.50
CA ASP A 363 -9.49 -13.24 -20.67
C ASP A 363 -9.20 -14.68 -20.24
N ASN A 364 -8.44 -14.86 -19.16
CA ASN A 364 -8.13 -16.17 -18.59
C ASN A 364 -9.27 -16.78 -17.76
N ASP A 365 -10.38 -16.07 -17.61
CA ASP A 365 -11.54 -16.49 -16.81
C ASP A 365 -11.20 -16.82 -15.35
N TRP A 366 -10.28 -16.08 -14.74
CA TRP A 366 -9.84 -16.34 -13.36
C TRP A 366 -10.72 -15.66 -12.30
N VAL A 367 -11.41 -14.56 -12.64
CA VAL A 367 -12.26 -13.84 -11.68
C VAL A 367 -13.57 -14.59 -11.48
N GLU A 368 -13.81 -15.16 -10.30
CA GLU A 368 -15.07 -15.85 -9.98
C GLU A 368 -16.06 -14.93 -9.28
N ALA A 369 -15.59 -14.10 -8.32
CA ALA A 369 -16.46 -13.16 -7.62
C ALA A 369 -15.71 -11.86 -7.28
N ILE A 370 -16.49 -10.77 -7.17
CA ILE A 370 -16.08 -9.51 -6.55
C ILE A 370 -17.13 -9.16 -5.50
N ILE A 371 -16.72 -9.08 -4.24
CA ILE A 371 -17.59 -8.85 -3.09
C ILE A 371 -17.29 -7.47 -2.51
N GLN A 372 -18.25 -6.55 -2.58
CA GLN A 372 -18.15 -5.25 -1.95
C GLN A 372 -18.42 -5.39 -0.45
N MET A 373 -17.46 -4.95 0.36
CA MET A 373 -17.54 -4.98 1.82
C MET A 373 -18.20 -3.70 2.37
N PRO A 374 -18.71 -3.69 3.60
CA PRO A 374 -19.14 -2.46 4.26
C PRO A 374 -18.00 -1.45 4.39
N THR A 375 -18.32 -0.15 4.43
CA THR A 375 -17.38 0.88 4.88
C THR A 375 -17.10 0.71 6.37
N ASP A 376 -16.02 1.30 6.85
CA ASP A 376 -15.65 1.27 8.27
C ASP A 376 -15.50 -0.15 8.86
N GLU A 377 -15.14 -1.13 8.01
CA GLU A 377 -14.93 -2.53 8.39
C GLU A 377 -13.48 -2.80 8.79
N PHE A 378 -12.53 -2.02 8.28
CA PHE A 378 -11.11 -2.12 8.59
C PHE A 378 -10.67 -1.10 9.65
N PHE A 379 -9.60 -1.42 10.40
CA PHE A 379 -9.15 -0.59 11.52
C PHE A 379 -8.58 0.77 11.12
N ASN A 380 -7.94 0.88 9.96
CA ASN A 380 -7.20 2.06 9.53
C ASN A 380 -7.83 2.80 8.34
N THR A 381 -8.90 2.27 7.75
CA THR A 381 -9.58 2.90 6.63
C THR A 381 -11.10 2.84 6.77
N GLY A 382 -11.78 3.91 6.33
CA GLY A 382 -13.25 3.97 6.24
C GLY A 382 -13.78 3.85 4.81
N ILE A 383 -12.91 3.52 3.83
CA ILE A 383 -13.31 3.37 2.43
C ILE A 383 -13.98 2.03 2.17
N TYR A 384 -14.70 1.91 1.05
CA TYR A 384 -15.12 0.62 0.56
C TYR A 384 -13.92 -0.23 0.17
N THR A 385 -13.94 -1.48 0.62
CA THR A 385 -13.00 -2.53 0.21
C THR A 385 -13.74 -3.63 -0.51
N TYR A 386 -13.01 -4.42 -1.28
CA TYR A 386 -13.55 -5.47 -2.13
C TYR A 386 -12.74 -6.73 -1.96
N LEU A 387 -13.40 -7.88 -1.80
CA LEU A 387 -12.75 -9.17 -1.90
C LEU A 387 -12.85 -9.64 -3.36
N TRP A 388 -11.70 -9.80 -3.99
CA TRP A 388 -11.62 -10.44 -5.30
C TRP A 388 -11.32 -11.92 -5.09
N VAL A 389 -12.21 -12.77 -5.59
CA VAL A 389 -12.06 -14.21 -5.54
C VAL A 389 -11.62 -14.70 -6.92
N PHE A 390 -10.40 -15.19 -6.98
CA PHE A 390 -9.81 -15.76 -8.19
C PHE A 390 -9.82 -17.28 -8.09
N ASN A 391 -10.32 -17.93 -9.14
CA ASN A 391 -10.36 -19.39 -9.27
C ASN A 391 -9.86 -19.78 -10.65
N LYS A 392 -8.72 -20.46 -10.71
CA LYS A 392 -8.16 -20.92 -11.99
C LYS A 392 -8.86 -22.14 -12.58
N ASN A 393 -9.67 -22.81 -11.76
CA ASN A 393 -10.42 -23.99 -12.19
C ASN A 393 -11.90 -23.87 -11.84
N LYS A 394 -12.56 -22.88 -12.43
CA LYS A 394 -13.99 -22.69 -12.26
C LYS A 394 -14.78 -23.93 -12.73
N PRO A 395 -15.81 -24.37 -12.01
CA PRO A 395 -16.72 -25.41 -12.45
C PRO A 395 -17.46 -24.99 -13.74
N ALA A 396 -17.93 -25.97 -14.52
CA ALA A 396 -18.45 -25.74 -15.86
C ALA A 396 -19.63 -24.74 -15.93
N ASP A 397 -20.48 -24.71 -14.92
CA ASP A 397 -21.62 -23.80 -14.78
C ASP A 397 -21.22 -22.34 -14.47
N ARG A 398 -19.96 -22.10 -14.04
CA ARG A 398 -19.41 -20.78 -13.72
C ARG A 398 -18.37 -20.27 -14.73
N LYS A 399 -18.01 -21.09 -15.72
CA LYS A 399 -17.11 -20.65 -16.78
C LYS A 399 -17.66 -19.44 -17.51
N ASP A 400 -16.79 -18.49 -17.80
CA ASP A 400 -17.09 -17.22 -18.44
C ASP A 400 -18.10 -16.34 -17.69
N LYS A 401 -18.33 -16.60 -16.39
CA LYS A 401 -19.25 -15.82 -15.55
C LYS A 401 -18.55 -15.27 -14.32
N VAL A 402 -19.06 -14.17 -13.81
CA VAL A 402 -18.58 -13.50 -12.60
C VAL A 402 -19.79 -13.09 -11.77
N ILE A 403 -19.77 -13.39 -10.48
CA ILE A 403 -20.79 -12.86 -9.54
C ILE A 403 -20.28 -11.60 -8.85
N LEU A 404 -21.08 -10.55 -8.88
CA LEU A 404 -20.88 -9.35 -8.07
C LEU A 404 -21.81 -9.42 -6.86
N ILE A 405 -21.24 -9.31 -5.66
CA ILE A 405 -21.97 -9.36 -4.38
C ILE A 405 -21.82 -8.02 -3.67
N ASN A 406 -22.93 -7.33 -3.45
CA ASN A 406 -22.96 -6.10 -2.68
C ASN A 406 -23.29 -6.40 -1.21
N ALA A 407 -22.27 -6.64 -0.40
CA ALA A 407 -22.41 -6.88 1.04
C ALA A 407 -22.32 -5.60 1.88
N SER A 408 -22.40 -4.41 1.28
CA SER A 408 -22.21 -3.12 1.96
C SER A 408 -23.15 -2.89 3.15
N GLU A 409 -24.30 -3.54 3.15
CA GLU A 409 -25.31 -3.46 4.22
C GLU A 409 -25.36 -4.71 5.13
N LEU A 410 -24.50 -5.71 4.88
CA LEU A 410 -24.45 -6.94 5.69
C LEU A 410 -23.47 -6.78 6.84
N TYR A 411 -23.86 -6.03 7.86
CA TYR A 411 -23.05 -5.76 9.05
C TYR A 411 -23.92 -5.50 10.28
N GLU A 412 -23.28 -5.51 11.43
CA GLU A 412 -23.80 -4.93 12.67
C GLU A 412 -22.85 -3.83 13.19
N PRO A 413 -23.39 -2.76 13.81
CA PRO A 413 -22.56 -1.71 14.38
C PRO A 413 -21.82 -2.21 15.62
N LEU A 414 -20.53 -1.87 15.74
CA LEU A 414 -19.77 -2.10 16.97
C LEU A 414 -20.29 -1.20 18.10
N LYS A 415 -20.44 -1.75 19.31
CA LYS A 415 -20.78 -0.98 20.51
C LYS A 415 -19.75 0.10 20.83
N LYS A 416 -18.48 -0.14 20.51
CA LYS A 416 -17.36 0.80 20.66
C LYS A 416 -16.49 0.69 19.41
N SER A 417 -16.19 1.82 18.80
CA SER A 417 -15.30 1.86 17.63
C SER A 417 -13.90 1.36 17.98
N LYS A 418 -13.29 0.65 17.02
CA LYS A 418 -11.91 0.18 17.11
C LYS A 418 -11.13 0.87 15.98
N GLY A 419 -10.59 2.07 16.23
CA GLY A 419 -10.06 2.95 15.21
C GLY A 419 -11.14 3.45 14.27
N LYS A 420 -10.92 3.28 12.97
CA LYS A 420 -11.96 3.57 11.97
C LYS A 420 -12.99 2.45 11.84
N LYS A 421 -12.69 1.24 12.32
CA LYS A 421 -13.66 0.14 12.32
C LYS A 421 -14.82 0.45 13.27
N ARG A 422 -16.02 0.56 12.71
CA ARG A 422 -17.29 0.83 13.41
C ARG A 422 -18.34 -0.25 13.17
N LYS A 423 -18.07 -1.13 12.23
CA LYS A 423 -18.93 -2.20 11.76
C LYS A 423 -18.22 -3.53 11.91
N GLN A 424 -18.97 -4.60 12.00
CA GLN A 424 -18.47 -5.98 11.97
C GLN A 424 -19.48 -6.89 11.29
N MET A 425 -18.98 -7.95 10.66
CA MET A 425 -19.82 -9.02 10.13
C MET A 425 -19.99 -10.12 11.17
N ASN A 426 -21.19 -10.27 11.67
CA ASN A 426 -21.53 -11.43 12.50
C ASN A 426 -21.61 -12.72 11.66
N PRO A 427 -21.73 -13.92 12.28
CA PRO A 427 -21.81 -15.18 11.56
C PRO A 427 -22.95 -15.24 10.53
N ASP A 428 -24.12 -14.64 10.84
CA ASP A 428 -25.28 -14.65 9.92
C ASP A 428 -25.01 -13.81 8.67
N ASN A 429 -24.41 -12.61 8.82
CA ASN A 429 -24.00 -11.78 7.69
C ASN A 429 -23.03 -12.52 6.76
N ARG A 430 -22.02 -13.19 7.34
CA ARG A 430 -21.06 -13.97 6.56
C ARG A 430 -21.72 -15.16 5.87
N ALA A 431 -22.60 -15.87 6.57
CA ALA A 431 -23.34 -17.01 6.00
C ALA A 431 -24.18 -16.60 4.79
N GLU A 432 -24.81 -15.41 4.80
CA GLU A 432 -25.53 -14.87 3.64
C GLU A 432 -24.62 -14.61 2.45
N ILE A 433 -23.43 -14.04 2.68
CA ILE A 433 -22.44 -13.79 1.62
C ILE A 433 -21.93 -15.11 1.03
N VAL A 434 -21.55 -16.07 1.89
CA VAL A 434 -21.08 -17.40 1.46
C VAL A 434 -22.17 -18.15 0.70
N LYS A 435 -23.41 -18.04 1.16
CA LYS A 435 -24.57 -18.63 0.46
C LYS A 435 -24.73 -18.04 -0.94
N ALA A 436 -24.71 -16.71 -1.08
CA ALA A 436 -24.80 -16.04 -2.38
C ALA A 436 -23.66 -16.48 -3.33
N PHE A 437 -22.42 -16.59 -2.81
CA PHE A 437 -21.26 -17.07 -3.55
C PHE A 437 -21.40 -18.53 -3.98
N THR A 438 -21.97 -19.39 -3.12
CA THR A 438 -22.12 -20.83 -3.41
C THR A 438 -23.29 -21.13 -4.32
N GLU A 439 -24.43 -20.47 -4.14
CA GLU A 439 -25.61 -20.61 -5.02
C GLU A 439 -25.36 -20.05 -6.41
N PHE A 440 -24.53 -19.01 -6.52
CA PHE A 440 -24.13 -18.36 -7.76
C PHE A 440 -25.31 -17.96 -8.65
N GLN A 441 -26.30 -17.31 -8.06
CA GLN A 441 -27.54 -16.89 -8.70
C GLN A 441 -27.90 -15.45 -8.31
N ASP A 442 -28.68 -14.78 -9.17
CA ASP A 442 -29.16 -13.43 -8.90
C ASP A 442 -30.06 -13.43 -7.67
N ASN A 443 -29.86 -12.43 -6.80
CA ASN A 443 -30.76 -12.14 -5.68
C ASN A 443 -30.79 -10.62 -5.38
N ALA A 444 -31.31 -10.23 -4.22
CA ALA A 444 -31.48 -8.81 -3.85
C ALA A 444 -30.15 -8.03 -3.76
N PHE A 445 -29.04 -8.67 -3.44
CA PHE A 445 -27.74 -8.04 -3.24
C PHE A 445 -26.60 -8.66 -4.07
N CYS A 446 -26.88 -9.62 -4.93
CA CYS A 446 -25.88 -10.15 -5.85
C CYS A 446 -26.44 -10.38 -7.26
N LYS A 447 -25.54 -10.32 -8.24
CA LYS A 447 -25.88 -10.52 -9.64
C LYS A 447 -24.76 -11.24 -10.39
N VAL A 448 -25.13 -12.21 -11.23
CA VAL A 448 -24.23 -12.94 -12.10
C VAL A 448 -24.19 -12.28 -13.46
N PHE A 449 -23.01 -12.06 -13.98
CA PHE A 449 -22.75 -11.48 -15.27
C PHE A 449 -21.91 -12.42 -16.12
N ASP A 450 -22.15 -12.47 -17.42
CA ASP A 450 -21.18 -13.01 -18.35
C ASP A 450 -19.94 -12.11 -18.34
N LYS A 451 -18.73 -12.68 -18.40
CA LYS A 451 -17.47 -11.90 -18.35
C LYS A 451 -17.40 -10.83 -19.43
N TRP A 452 -18.04 -11.04 -20.57
CA TRP A 452 -18.10 -10.11 -21.70
C TRP A 452 -18.83 -8.79 -21.35
N HIS A 453 -19.64 -8.77 -20.30
CA HIS A 453 -20.28 -7.57 -19.80
C HIS A 453 -19.28 -6.51 -19.34
N PHE A 454 -18.09 -6.90 -18.91
CA PHE A 454 -17.04 -6.01 -18.43
C PHE A 454 -16.10 -5.51 -19.52
N TYR A 455 -16.28 -5.95 -20.77
CA TYR A 455 -15.48 -5.51 -21.90
C TYR A 455 -16.09 -4.29 -22.55
N TYR A 456 -15.25 -3.36 -22.93
CA TYR A 456 -15.67 -2.19 -23.67
C TYR A 456 -14.59 -1.81 -24.69
N ASN A 457 -15.04 -1.15 -25.77
CA ASN A 457 -14.15 -0.55 -26.75
C ASN A 457 -14.18 0.96 -26.61
N ARG A 458 -13.02 1.57 -26.49
CA ARG A 458 -12.89 3.02 -26.58
C ARG A 458 -12.61 3.39 -28.01
N GLN A 459 -13.51 4.16 -28.61
CA GLN A 459 -13.35 4.71 -29.95
C GLN A 459 -13.28 6.22 -29.86
N SER A 460 -12.30 6.81 -30.55
CA SER A 460 -12.28 8.25 -30.77
C SER A 460 -13.14 8.53 -32.01
N ILE A 461 -14.23 9.24 -31.80
CA ILE A 461 -15.06 9.72 -32.89
C ILE A 461 -14.58 11.15 -33.21
N MET A 462 -13.98 11.31 -34.39
CA MET A 462 -13.73 12.64 -34.92
C MET A 462 -15.01 13.16 -35.55
N LEU A 463 -15.51 14.25 -34.99
CA LEU A 463 -16.61 14.96 -35.64
C LEU A 463 -16.05 15.67 -36.87
N THR A 464 -16.61 15.35 -38.02
CA THR A 464 -16.34 16.10 -39.23
C THR A 464 -17.30 17.30 -39.28
N ASN A 465 -16.83 18.42 -39.87
CA ASN A 465 -17.70 19.59 -40.05
C ASN A 465 -18.52 19.52 -41.35
N VAL A 466 -18.74 18.31 -41.87
CA VAL A 466 -19.56 18.08 -43.06
C VAL A 466 -20.68 17.13 -42.77
N ASP A 467 -21.87 17.38 -43.36
CA ASP A 467 -23.01 16.46 -43.29
C ASP A 467 -22.82 15.29 -44.28
N VAL A 468 -23.81 14.39 -44.33
CA VAL A 468 -23.80 13.20 -45.21
C VAL A 468 -23.73 13.53 -46.70
N ASN A 469 -23.96 14.78 -47.10
CA ASN A 469 -23.88 15.27 -48.48
C ASN A 469 -22.59 16.06 -48.72
N GLY A 470 -21.67 16.10 -47.77
CA GLY A 470 -20.43 16.86 -47.86
C GLY A 470 -20.60 18.38 -47.66
N LYS A 471 -21.73 18.84 -47.12
CA LYS A 471 -21.94 20.24 -46.82
C LYS A 471 -21.31 20.59 -45.47
N PHE A 472 -20.57 21.67 -45.38
CA PHE A 472 -20.02 22.18 -44.14
C PHE A 472 -21.11 22.54 -43.14
N LEU A 473 -20.93 22.05 -41.91
CA LEU A 473 -21.78 22.36 -40.77
C LEU A 473 -21.08 23.40 -39.90
N GLU A 474 -21.84 24.33 -39.35
CA GLU A 474 -21.34 25.20 -38.29
C GLU A 474 -21.13 24.38 -37.00
N MET A 475 -19.88 24.26 -36.57
CA MET A 475 -19.55 23.57 -35.32
C MET A 475 -19.87 24.46 -34.12
N PRO A 476 -20.50 23.93 -33.07
CA PRO A 476 -20.73 24.70 -31.87
C PRO A 476 -19.41 25.10 -31.20
N MET A 477 -19.27 26.39 -30.89
CA MET A 477 -18.12 26.92 -30.18
C MET A 477 -18.11 26.43 -28.74
N LYS A 478 -16.92 26.14 -28.21
CA LYS A 478 -16.76 25.83 -26.77
C LYS A 478 -17.12 27.07 -25.94
N GLU A 479 -17.81 26.84 -24.84
CA GLU A 479 -18.18 27.88 -23.88
C GLU A 479 -17.37 27.76 -22.60
N ASN A 480 -17.02 28.90 -22.00
CA ASN A 480 -16.46 28.94 -20.66
C ASN A 480 -17.55 28.72 -19.59
N ARG A 481 -17.16 28.72 -18.29
CA ARG A 481 -18.11 28.54 -17.18
C ARG A 481 -19.19 29.66 -17.08
N ALA A 482 -18.95 30.79 -17.74
CA ALA A 482 -19.90 31.92 -17.79
C ALA A 482 -20.83 31.87 -19.02
N GLY A 483 -20.71 30.85 -19.90
CA GLY A 483 -21.49 30.71 -21.13
C GLY A 483 -20.95 31.56 -22.26
N GLU A 484 -19.73 32.12 -22.17
CA GLU A 484 -19.12 32.87 -23.25
C GLU A 484 -18.42 31.91 -24.23
N LYS A 485 -18.67 32.11 -25.53
CA LYS A 485 -18.02 31.31 -26.58
C LYS A 485 -16.53 31.58 -26.62
N LEU A 486 -15.76 30.51 -26.61
CA LEU A 486 -14.30 30.56 -26.70
C LEU A 486 -13.87 30.35 -28.14
N GLU A 487 -13.29 31.39 -28.72
CA GLU A 487 -12.76 31.35 -30.10
C GLU A 487 -11.34 30.77 -30.11
N GLU A 488 -10.60 30.87 -29.01
CA GLU A 488 -9.21 30.46 -28.93
C GLU A 488 -8.92 29.70 -27.62
N LYS A 489 -8.01 28.73 -27.69
CA LYS A 489 -7.44 28.02 -26.54
C LYS A 489 -6.03 28.51 -26.27
N SER A 490 -5.76 28.95 -25.05
CA SER A 490 -4.43 29.36 -24.62
C SER A 490 -3.64 28.20 -23.97
N ILE A 491 -2.41 27.99 -24.41
CA ILE A 491 -1.46 27.03 -23.87
C ILE A 491 -0.28 27.80 -23.31
N LYS A 492 -0.05 27.75 -22.00
CA LYS A 492 1.12 28.38 -21.36
C LYS A 492 2.38 27.59 -21.67
N LEU A 493 3.41 28.32 -22.09
CA LEU A 493 4.76 27.78 -22.24
C LEU A 493 5.61 28.14 -21.01
N ASP A 494 6.63 27.34 -20.77
CA ASP A 494 7.69 27.60 -19.81
C ASP A 494 9.01 27.85 -20.55
N PRO A 495 9.23 29.09 -21.05
CA PRO A 495 10.34 29.40 -21.90
C PRO A 495 11.66 29.48 -21.13
N VAL A 496 12.73 29.02 -21.76
CA VAL A 496 14.12 29.22 -21.31
C VAL A 496 14.70 30.48 -21.95
N LYS A 497 14.33 30.76 -23.20
CA LYS A 497 14.67 31.99 -23.91
C LYS A 497 13.70 32.26 -25.05
N ILE A 498 13.58 33.55 -25.42
CA ILE A 498 12.91 33.99 -26.63
C ILE A 498 13.95 34.64 -27.49
N ILE A 499 14.07 34.22 -28.74
CA ILE A 499 14.97 34.78 -29.73
C ILE A 499 14.11 35.60 -30.72
N VAL A 500 14.43 36.86 -30.86
CA VAL A 500 13.75 37.78 -31.79
C VAL A 500 14.77 38.21 -32.81
N THR A 501 14.50 37.98 -34.09
CA THR A 501 15.38 38.42 -35.19
C THR A 501 14.58 39.32 -36.12
N ASP A 502 15.08 40.52 -36.33
CA ASP A 502 14.55 41.53 -37.25
C ASP A 502 15.68 42.18 -38.06
N ASP A 503 15.35 43.18 -38.87
CA ASP A 503 16.32 43.90 -39.72
C ASP A 503 17.44 44.58 -38.91
N SER A 504 17.26 44.86 -37.64
CA SER A 504 18.25 45.47 -36.74
C SER A 504 19.21 44.46 -36.10
N GLY A 505 18.91 43.16 -36.19
CA GLY A 505 19.71 42.06 -35.65
C GLY A 505 18.93 41.05 -34.82
N THR A 506 19.66 40.27 -34.01
CA THR A 506 19.06 39.26 -33.14
C THR A 506 19.17 39.67 -31.68
N THR A 507 18.05 39.69 -30.99
CA THR A 507 17.96 39.96 -29.54
C THR A 507 17.43 38.72 -28.82
N THR A 508 17.82 38.55 -27.54
CA THR A 508 17.40 37.40 -26.71
C THR A 508 16.80 37.91 -25.41
N ILE A 509 15.63 37.35 -25.07
CA ILE A 509 14.99 37.52 -23.73
C ILE A 509 15.16 36.19 -23.00
N ASP A 510 15.92 36.17 -21.93
CA ASP A 510 16.22 34.98 -21.10
C ASP A 510 15.89 35.18 -19.63
N ASN A 511 15.46 36.39 -19.24
CA ASN A 511 14.99 36.66 -17.88
C ASN A 511 13.47 36.87 -17.85
N PHE A 512 12.75 35.89 -17.35
CA PHE A 512 11.29 35.87 -17.28
C PHE A 512 10.73 36.34 -15.95
N GLU A 513 11.59 36.60 -14.96
CA GLU A 513 11.22 37.14 -13.64
C GLU A 513 12.24 38.22 -13.23
N ILE A 514 11.98 39.49 -13.61
CA ILE A 514 12.85 40.60 -13.34
C ILE A 514 12.53 41.18 -11.97
N THR A 515 13.53 41.24 -11.09
CA THR A 515 13.38 41.71 -9.70
C THR A 515 14.19 42.98 -9.41
N ASP A 516 15.05 43.41 -10.35
CA ASP A 516 15.95 44.54 -10.23
C ASP A 516 15.65 45.66 -11.24
N PHE A 517 16.17 46.84 -10.99
CA PHE A 517 16.11 47.97 -11.89
C PHE A 517 17.30 48.92 -11.66
N ASP A 518 17.71 49.60 -12.72
CA ASP A 518 18.73 50.64 -12.63
C ASP A 518 18.16 51.88 -11.94
N LYS A 519 18.62 52.16 -10.73
CA LYS A 519 18.18 53.29 -9.91
C LYS A 519 18.58 54.65 -10.49
N THR A 520 19.49 54.68 -11.45
CA THR A 520 19.86 55.91 -12.17
C THR A 520 18.86 56.23 -13.28
N LYS A 521 18.18 55.24 -13.82
CA LYS A 521 17.21 55.38 -14.92
C LYS A 521 15.76 55.40 -14.44
N TYR A 522 15.43 54.61 -13.42
CA TYR A 522 14.04 54.39 -12.99
C TYR A 522 13.88 54.63 -11.51
N SER A 523 12.77 55.24 -11.10
CA SER A 523 12.43 55.52 -9.71
C SER A 523 12.02 54.26 -8.94
N SER A 524 11.53 53.25 -9.62
CA SER A 524 11.05 51.98 -9.07
C SER A 524 11.01 50.86 -10.11
N LEU A 525 10.86 49.63 -9.63
CA LEU A 525 10.63 48.48 -10.53
C LEU A 525 9.32 48.64 -11.35
N GLU A 526 8.29 49.26 -10.76
CA GLU A 526 7.03 49.56 -11.43
C GLU A 526 7.22 50.64 -12.54
N ALA A 527 8.08 51.65 -12.32
CA ALA A 527 8.45 52.63 -13.31
C ALA A 527 9.17 51.95 -14.49
N ARG A 528 10.18 51.09 -14.21
CA ARG A 528 10.84 50.26 -15.23
C ARG A 528 9.85 49.43 -16.03
N PHE A 529 8.88 48.82 -15.37
CA PHE A 529 7.84 48.05 -16.06
C PHE A 529 7.05 48.90 -17.07
N ASN A 530 6.56 50.06 -16.62
CA ASN A 530 5.70 50.91 -17.46
C ASN A 530 6.46 51.61 -18.60
N GLU A 531 7.69 52.04 -18.34
CA GLU A 531 8.47 52.86 -19.26
C GLU A 531 9.33 52.06 -20.25
N GLU A 532 9.78 50.85 -19.86
CA GLU A 532 10.68 50.02 -20.67
C GLU A 532 10.03 48.67 -21.06
N ILE A 533 9.71 47.83 -20.08
CA ILE A 533 9.42 46.41 -20.32
C ILE A 533 8.09 46.23 -21.05
N LYS A 534 7.04 46.89 -20.57
CA LYS A 534 5.69 46.76 -21.14
C LYS A 534 5.62 47.24 -22.59
N PRO A 535 6.18 48.41 -22.97
CA PRO A 535 6.22 48.85 -24.36
C PRO A 535 7.03 47.90 -25.26
N ASN A 536 8.20 47.47 -24.81
CA ASN A 536 9.04 46.56 -25.58
C ASN A 536 8.40 45.20 -25.85
N ILE A 537 7.72 44.63 -24.83
CA ILE A 537 7.00 43.36 -24.99
C ILE A 537 5.77 43.56 -25.90
N ALA A 538 5.08 44.70 -25.80
CA ALA A 538 3.92 44.99 -26.64
C ALA A 538 4.28 45.23 -28.12
N ALA A 539 5.51 45.63 -28.39
CA ALA A 539 6.04 45.84 -29.75
C ALA A 539 6.44 44.54 -30.46
N LEU A 540 6.51 43.42 -29.75
CA LEU A 540 6.87 42.13 -30.35
C LEU A 540 5.73 41.60 -31.22
N ASN A 541 6.03 41.40 -32.50
CA ASN A 541 5.09 40.82 -33.46
C ASN A 541 5.70 39.54 -34.05
N TYR A 542 5.12 38.40 -33.67
CA TYR A 542 5.60 37.07 -34.06
C TYR A 542 5.47 36.77 -35.56
N LYS A 543 4.68 37.56 -36.31
CA LYS A 543 4.56 37.44 -37.77
C LYS A 543 5.54 38.33 -38.53
N GLU A 544 5.83 39.51 -38.03
CA GLU A 544 6.75 40.48 -38.69
C GLU A 544 8.21 40.25 -38.30
N GLN A 545 8.45 39.63 -37.15
CA GLN A 545 9.76 39.30 -36.63
C GLN A 545 9.93 37.78 -36.57
N GLN A 546 11.12 37.28 -36.90
CA GLN A 546 11.41 35.85 -36.72
C GLN A 546 11.55 35.54 -35.23
N LEU A 547 10.43 35.22 -34.58
CA LEU A 547 10.36 34.99 -33.16
C LEU A 547 10.36 33.47 -32.84
N LYS A 548 11.36 33.03 -32.08
CA LYS A 548 11.48 31.63 -31.62
C LYS A 548 11.41 31.55 -30.12
N VAL A 549 10.46 30.77 -29.60
CA VAL A 549 10.31 30.47 -28.17
C VAL A 549 10.96 29.13 -27.88
N VAL A 550 12.02 29.12 -27.11
CA VAL A 550 12.75 27.92 -26.72
C VAL A 550 12.35 27.52 -25.30
N THR A 551 11.85 26.31 -25.13
CA THR A 551 11.57 25.68 -23.84
C THR A 551 12.58 24.55 -23.58
N LYS A 552 12.51 23.93 -22.40
CA LYS A 552 13.32 22.72 -22.09
C LYS A 552 13.01 21.53 -22.99
N LYS A 553 11.82 21.50 -23.62
CA LYS A 553 11.33 20.34 -24.38
C LYS A 553 11.28 20.56 -25.89
N ALA A 554 10.96 21.77 -26.33
CA ALA A 554 10.72 22.08 -27.71
C ALA A 554 11.01 23.56 -28.01
N THR A 555 11.16 23.88 -29.30
CA THR A 555 11.23 25.24 -29.84
C THR A 555 9.99 25.49 -30.67
N TYR A 556 9.42 26.70 -30.55
CA TYR A 556 8.18 27.09 -31.19
C TYR A 556 8.42 28.36 -32.01
N TRP A 557 7.91 28.41 -33.26
CA TRP A 557 7.93 29.60 -34.13
C TRP A 557 6.75 29.57 -35.09
N TYR A 558 6.39 30.71 -35.64
CA TYR A 558 5.41 30.83 -36.71
C TYR A 558 6.11 30.65 -38.07
N ASP A 559 5.57 29.77 -38.91
CA ASP A 559 6.01 29.51 -40.27
C ASP A 559 5.04 30.24 -41.22
N GLU A 560 5.56 31.24 -41.97
CA GLU A 560 4.74 32.07 -42.84
C GLU A 560 4.22 31.32 -44.08
N ASP A 561 5.04 30.40 -44.62
CA ASP A 561 4.67 29.61 -45.80
C ASP A 561 3.53 28.63 -45.50
N LYS A 562 3.50 28.13 -44.27
CA LYS A 562 2.50 27.17 -43.78
C LYS A 562 1.36 27.83 -43.01
N GLU A 563 1.46 29.12 -42.75
CA GLU A 563 0.52 29.89 -41.92
C GLU A 563 0.21 29.24 -40.57
N THR A 564 1.17 28.56 -39.94
CA THR A 564 0.99 27.82 -38.72
C THR A 564 2.18 27.91 -37.76
N ILE A 565 1.95 27.59 -36.47
CA ILE A 565 3.04 27.46 -35.51
C ILE A 565 3.65 26.06 -35.62
N ILE A 566 4.97 26.02 -35.73
CA ILE A 566 5.77 24.80 -35.74
C ILE A 566 6.31 24.54 -34.33
N GLU A 567 6.19 23.30 -33.86
CA GLU A 567 6.90 22.78 -32.71
C GLU A 567 8.02 21.87 -33.16
N GLU A 568 9.25 22.13 -32.72
CA GLU A 568 10.40 21.24 -32.94
C GLU A 568 10.84 20.63 -31.62
N ALA A 569 10.70 19.31 -31.51
CA ALA A 569 11.09 18.51 -30.34
C ALA A 569 11.92 17.31 -30.81
N GLY A 570 13.12 17.13 -30.23
CA GLY A 570 13.98 15.99 -30.57
C GLY A 570 14.31 15.84 -32.05
N GLY A 571 14.41 16.96 -32.79
CA GLY A 571 14.69 16.99 -34.22
C GLY A 571 13.49 16.68 -35.14
N ARG A 572 12.29 16.51 -34.57
CA ARG A 572 11.04 16.34 -35.33
C ARG A 572 10.22 17.63 -35.28
N GLN A 573 9.74 18.05 -36.41
CA GLN A 573 8.84 19.20 -36.55
C GLN A 573 7.39 18.74 -36.66
N THR A 574 6.50 19.40 -35.92
CA THR A 574 5.06 19.16 -35.92
C THR A 574 4.31 20.47 -36.10
N GLU A 575 3.35 20.50 -37.03
CA GLU A 575 2.47 21.63 -37.24
C GLU A 575 1.37 21.66 -36.19
N LEU A 576 1.23 22.78 -35.47
CA LEU A 576 0.26 22.91 -34.38
C LEU A 576 -1.11 23.48 -34.86
N GLY A 577 -1.26 23.74 -36.14
CA GLY A 577 -2.41 24.44 -36.69
C GLY A 577 -2.25 25.96 -36.61
N CYS A 578 -3.24 26.71 -37.09
CA CYS A 578 -3.25 28.16 -36.93
C CYS A 578 -3.19 28.57 -35.47
N GLY A 579 -2.43 29.62 -35.14
CA GLY A 579 -2.31 30.07 -33.75
C GLY A 579 -1.48 31.34 -33.66
N LYS A 580 -1.38 31.88 -32.47
CA LYS A 580 -0.62 33.09 -32.15
C LYS A 580 0.36 32.78 -31.03
N ILE A 581 1.52 33.40 -31.10
CA ILE A 581 2.46 33.47 -29.98
C ILE A 581 2.19 34.78 -29.24
N VAL A 582 1.70 34.69 -28.02
CA VAL A 582 1.36 35.86 -27.20
C VAL A 582 2.34 35.97 -26.04
N ILE A 583 3.09 37.07 -26.02
CA ILE A 583 4.03 37.39 -24.95
C ILE A 583 3.41 38.51 -24.11
N LYS A 584 3.34 38.32 -22.80
CA LYS A 584 2.79 39.29 -21.88
C LYS A 584 3.75 39.58 -20.77
N ALA A 585 3.84 40.85 -20.36
CA ALA A 585 4.54 41.25 -19.14
C ALA A 585 3.55 41.80 -18.12
N ALA A 586 3.73 41.45 -16.88
CA ALA A 586 2.91 41.91 -15.78
C ALA A 586 3.75 42.25 -14.54
N TYR A 587 3.52 43.42 -13.95
CA TYR A 587 4.08 43.79 -12.67
C TYR A 587 3.32 43.13 -11.54
N LYS A 588 4.01 42.40 -10.67
CA LYS A 588 3.46 41.74 -9.47
C LYS A 588 3.97 42.46 -8.22
N LYS A 589 3.05 42.97 -7.43
CA LYS A 589 3.37 43.62 -6.15
C LYS A 589 3.95 42.61 -5.15
N ALA A 590 4.79 43.11 -4.24
CA ALA A 590 5.32 42.30 -3.16
C ALA A 590 4.20 41.70 -2.29
N THR A 591 4.39 40.47 -1.87
CA THR A 591 3.52 39.75 -0.93
C THR A 591 4.29 39.47 0.37
N LYS A 592 3.65 38.86 1.37
CA LYS A 592 4.32 38.48 2.62
C LYS A 592 5.48 37.49 2.42
N THR A 593 5.47 36.74 1.33
CA THR A 593 6.41 35.63 1.05
C THR A 593 7.30 35.87 -0.16
N LYS A 594 6.99 36.84 -1.02
CA LYS A 594 7.72 37.10 -2.26
C LYS A 594 7.85 38.60 -2.53
N GLY A 595 9.03 39.05 -2.93
CA GLY A 595 9.28 40.44 -3.36
C GLY A 595 8.50 40.80 -4.63
N ALA A 596 8.46 42.11 -4.94
CA ALA A 596 7.88 42.57 -6.21
C ALA A 596 8.72 42.07 -7.41
N CYS A 597 8.07 41.69 -8.51
CA CYS A 597 8.73 41.29 -9.72
C CYS A 597 7.92 41.64 -10.97
N ILE A 598 8.61 41.75 -12.11
CA ILE A 598 7.99 41.80 -13.42
C ILE A 598 8.03 40.36 -14.00
N ALA A 599 6.89 39.77 -14.26
CA ALA A 599 6.79 38.44 -14.83
C ALA A 599 6.48 38.53 -16.33
N ILE A 600 7.31 37.87 -17.14
CA ILE A 600 7.08 37.69 -18.57
C ILE A 600 6.52 36.28 -18.79
N THR A 601 5.37 36.18 -19.44
CA THR A 601 4.70 34.92 -19.74
C THR A 601 4.51 34.75 -21.23
N VAL A 602 4.60 33.53 -21.72
CA VAL A 602 4.38 33.16 -23.10
C VAL A 602 3.25 32.17 -23.20
N GLU A 603 2.33 32.45 -24.10
CA GLU A 603 1.18 31.58 -24.38
C GLU A 603 1.10 31.35 -25.89
N LEU A 604 0.79 30.11 -26.27
CA LEU A 604 0.34 29.81 -27.62
C LEU A 604 -1.16 29.88 -27.64
N THR A 605 -1.75 30.55 -28.61
CA THR A 605 -3.19 30.59 -28.78
C THR A 605 -3.54 29.81 -30.04
N LYS A 606 -4.36 28.78 -29.87
CA LYS A 606 -4.84 27.93 -30.94
C LYS A 606 -6.28 28.25 -31.24
N ASP A 607 -6.59 28.45 -32.54
CA ASP A 607 -7.95 28.64 -33.02
C ASP A 607 -8.77 27.35 -32.75
N LEU A 608 -9.84 27.45 -31.96
CA LEU A 608 -10.68 26.31 -31.63
C LEU A 608 -11.55 25.83 -32.79
N GLN A 609 -11.85 26.68 -33.78
CA GLN A 609 -12.57 26.24 -34.98
C GLN A 609 -11.78 25.22 -35.79
N LYS A 610 -10.45 25.34 -35.81
CA LYS A 610 -9.56 24.42 -36.54
C LYS A 610 -9.25 23.13 -35.77
N ASP A 611 -9.56 23.03 -34.46
CA ASP A 611 -9.46 21.78 -33.69
C ASP A 611 -10.52 20.74 -34.09
N TYR A 612 -11.44 21.10 -34.97
CA TYR A 612 -12.53 20.23 -35.47
C TYR A 612 -12.36 19.85 -36.96
N GLU A 613 -11.35 20.37 -37.62
CA GLU A 613 -10.92 19.87 -38.92
C GLU A 613 -9.97 18.65 -38.72
#